data_441b9acc13d3d72253bc55ccfed8f28d
#
_entry.id   441b9acc13d3d72253bc55ccfed8f28d
#
_cell.length_a   1.000
_cell.length_b   1.000
_cell.length_c   1.000
_cell.angle_alpha   90.00
_cell.angle_beta   90.00
_cell.angle_gamma   90.00
#
_symmetry.space_group_name_H-M   'P 1'
#
loop_
_entity.id
_entity.type
_entity.pdbx_description
1 polymer ?
#
loop_
_entity_poly.entity_id
_entity_poly.type
_entity_poly.pdbx_seq_one_letter_code
_entity_poly.pdbx_strand_id
1 'polypeptide(L)'
;CATYEPKPDDQGENGRSLGYFLKSGDFEFVNPGDLFWSVQYKLACPVSMIGEVDIYQSAHHATRDDVLPQELWPLRPTVAVANNGPVKGGGARAIEYLKQSPGLEDLWQLHRVLANDTEHNAAGQLTANLGATDGCQGHWIHARVEGGSYTVTNSRNGFAKTYAVK
;
A
#
# COMPACT_ATOMS: atom_id res chain seq x y z
N CYS A 1 14.32 -4.55 -12.55
CA CYS A 1 14.79 -5.90 -12.17
C CYS A 1 16.32 -5.97 -12.00
N ALA A 2 17.07 -5.24 -12.82
CA ALA A 2 18.55 -5.28 -12.75
C ALA A 2 19.15 -4.72 -11.45
N THR A 3 18.40 -3.91 -10.71
CA THR A 3 18.84 -3.29 -9.44
C THR A 3 18.37 -4.07 -8.21
N TYR A 4 17.82 -5.26 -8.40
CA TYR A 4 17.35 -6.09 -7.29
C TYR A 4 18.52 -6.65 -6.49
N GLU A 5 18.49 -6.39 -5.19
CA GLU A 5 19.42 -7.00 -4.23
C GLU A 5 18.72 -8.19 -3.56
N PRO A 6 19.15 -9.44 -3.85
CA PRO A 6 18.52 -10.60 -3.27
C PRO A 6 18.59 -10.58 -1.74
N LYS A 7 17.47 -10.86 -1.09
CA LYS A 7 17.42 -11.13 0.35
C LYS A 7 17.21 -12.62 0.58
N PRO A 8 17.62 -13.17 1.74
CA PRO A 8 17.30 -14.54 2.10
C PRO A 8 15.80 -14.80 1.99
N ASP A 9 15.42 -15.96 1.51
CA ASP A 9 14.02 -16.38 1.49
C ASP A 9 13.47 -16.42 2.91
N ASP A 10 12.25 -15.93 3.08
CA ASP A 10 11.52 -16.08 4.33
C ASP A 10 11.21 -17.56 4.57
N GLN A 11 11.68 -18.08 5.70
CA GLN A 11 11.39 -19.44 6.13
C GLN A 11 10.08 -19.53 6.92
N GLY A 12 9.46 -18.40 7.19
CA GLY A 12 8.20 -18.28 7.92
C GLY A 12 6.96 -18.40 7.04
N GLU A 13 5.82 -18.02 7.58
CA GLU A 13 4.53 -18.09 6.91
C GLU A 13 4.33 -16.98 5.87
N ASN A 14 5.01 -15.85 6.01
CA ASN A 14 4.85 -14.70 5.10
C ASN A 14 5.20 -15.04 3.64
N GLY A 15 6.21 -15.90 3.42
CA GLY A 15 6.54 -16.39 2.09
C GLY A 15 5.44 -17.27 1.44
N ARG A 16 4.40 -17.64 2.21
CA ARG A 16 3.23 -18.41 1.80
C ARG A 16 1.94 -17.62 1.94
N SER A 17 2.04 -16.31 2.15
CA SER A 17 0.89 -15.42 2.30
C SER A 17 0.03 -15.44 1.04
N LEU A 18 -1.27 -15.35 1.22
CA LEU A 18 -2.20 -15.22 0.11
C LEU A 18 -2.28 -13.75 -0.30
N GLY A 19 -1.80 -13.43 -1.50
CA GLY A 19 -2.10 -12.20 -2.18
C GLY A 19 -3.31 -12.37 -3.10
N TYR A 20 -3.98 -11.28 -3.44
CA TYR A 20 -5.07 -11.31 -4.40
C TYR A 20 -5.12 -10.06 -5.28
N PHE A 21 -5.59 -10.27 -6.49
CA PHE A 21 -5.91 -9.24 -7.45
C PHE A 21 -7.43 -9.26 -7.68
N LEU A 22 -8.04 -8.10 -7.57
CA LEU A 22 -9.48 -7.93 -7.78
C LEU A 22 -9.71 -7.03 -8.99
N LYS A 23 -10.55 -7.48 -9.91
CA LYS A 23 -10.99 -6.70 -11.06
C LYS A 23 -12.50 -6.57 -11.05
N SER A 24 -13.00 -5.34 -11.28
CA SER A 24 -14.43 -5.03 -11.40
C SER A 24 -14.63 -4.03 -12.53
N GLY A 25 -15.07 -4.53 -13.68
CA GLY A 25 -14.99 -3.75 -14.93
C GLY A 25 -13.53 -3.43 -15.27
N ASP A 26 -13.22 -2.16 -15.42
CA ASP A 26 -11.83 -1.70 -15.64
C ASP A 26 -11.08 -1.40 -14.33
N PHE A 27 -11.79 -1.27 -13.20
CA PHE A 27 -11.15 -1.05 -11.90
C PHE A 27 -10.32 -2.25 -11.44
N GLU A 28 -9.09 -1.99 -11.03
CA GLU A 28 -8.11 -2.99 -10.61
C GLU A 28 -7.50 -2.66 -9.23
N PHE A 29 -7.55 -3.64 -8.33
CA PHE A 29 -6.99 -3.57 -6.98
C PHE A 29 -6.07 -4.75 -6.72
N VAL A 30 -4.93 -4.51 -6.10
CA VAL A 30 -4.01 -5.56 -5.67
C VAL A 30 -3.64 -5.42 -4.20
N ASN A 31 -3.60 -6.56 -3.52
CA ASN A 31 -3.07 -6.74 -2.19
C ASN A 31 -2.16 -7.98 -2.18
N PRO A 32 -0.83 -7.81 -2.07
CA PRO A 32 0.10 -8.94 -2.01
C PRO A 32 0.04 -9.75 -0.70
N GLY A 33 -0.79 -9.34 0.28
CA GLY A 33 -0.74 -9.92 1.61
C GLY A 33 0.59 -9.60 2.29
N ASP A 34 1.10 -10.51 3.10
CA ASP A 34 2.39 -10.38 3.77
C ASP A 34 3.53 -11.02 2.96
N LEU A 35 3.38 -11.10 1.62
CA LEU A 35 4.40 -11.65 0.74
C LEU A 35 5.74 -10.97 0.94
N PHE A 36 6.75 -11.82 1.12
CA PHE A 36 8.10 -11.39 1.36
C PHE A 36 8.80 -10.94 0.06
N TRP A 37 9.84 -10.18 0.20
CA TRP A 37 10.65 -9.55 -0.85
C TRP A 37 10.96 -10.45 -2.05
N SER A 38 11.45 -11.66 -1.81
CA SER A 38 11.82 -12.60 -2.88
C SER A 38 10.63 -13.09 -3.70
N VAL A 39 9.44 -13.18 -3.09
CA VAL A 39 8.21 -13.59 -3.79
C VAL A 39 7.64 -12.41 -4.59
N GLN A 40 7.61 -11.21 -4.03
CA GLN A 40 7.21 -10.00 -4.75
C GLN A 40 8.07 -9.80 -6.01
N TYR A 41 9.38 -10.03 -5.91
CA TYR A 41 10.29 -9.97 -7.06
C TYR A 41 9.88 -10.93 -8.20
N LYS A 42 9.46 -12.16 -7.87
CA LYS A 42 9.01 -13.14 -8.86
C LYS A 42 7.70 -12.72 -9.57
N LEU A 43 6.84 -11.92 -8.91
CA LEU A 43 5.62 -11.39 -9.52
C LEU A 43 5.92 -10.25 -10.51
N ALA A 44 7.04 -9.57 -10.32
CA ALA A 44 7.38 -8.35 -11.05
C ALA A 44 8.42 -8.54 -12.12
N CYS A 45 9.31 -9.53 -11.97
CA CYS A 45 10.52 -9.65 -12.79
C CYS A 45 10.60 -11.01 -13.50
N PRO A 46 11.05 -11.06 -14.74
CA PRO A 46 11.52 -9.93 -15.58
C PRO A 46 10.42 -9.05 -16.16
N VAL A 47 9.17 -9.48 -16.09
CA VAL A 47 7.99 -8.78 -16.58
C VAL A 47 6.91 -8.82 -15.49
N SER A 48 6.26 -7.69 -15.22
CA SER A 48 5.16 -7.64 -14.27
C SER A 48 4.01 -8.57 -14.71
N MET A 49 3.61 -9.46 -13.83
CA MET A 49 2.52 -10.40 -14.06
C MET A 49 1.14 -9.77 -13.82
N ILE A 50 1.09 -8.61 -13.15
CA ILE A 50 -0.15 -7.95 -12.73
C ILE A 50 -0.53 -6.83 -13.69
N GLY A 51 0.45 -5.98 -14.08
CA GLY A 51 0.18 -4.79 -14.86
C GLY A 51 -0.09 -3.55 -13.99
N GLU A 52 -0.63 -2.49 -14.59
CA GLU A 52 -1.00 -1.26 -13.87
C GLU A 52 -2.30 -1.48 -13.09
N VAL A 53 -2.43 -0.83 -11.93
CA VAL A 53 -3.61 -0.95 -11.07
C VAL A 53 -4.10 0.43 -10.58
N ASP A 54 -5.35 0.52 -10.16
CA ASP A 54 -5.91 1.73 -9.56
C ASP A 54 -5.48 1.87 -8.11
N ILE A 55 -5.63 0.80 -7.33
CA ILE A 55 -5.27 0.79 -5.91
C ILE A 55 -4.28 -0.34 -5.61
N TYR A 56 -3.21 0.01 -4.93
CA TYR A 56 -2.26 -0.92 -4.30
C TYR A 56 -2.36 -0.84 -2.79
N GLN A 57 -2.74 -1.92 -2.13
CA GLN A 57 -2.59 -2.05 -0.69
C GLN A 57 -1.20 -2.61 -0.40
N SER A 58 -0.44 -1.94 0.45
CA SER A 58 0.96 -2.26 0.65
C SER A 58 1.18 -3.68 1.17
N ALA A 59 2.19 -4.34 0.61
CA ALA A 59 2.66 -5.61 1.13
C ALA A 59 3.11 -5.49 2.58
N HIS A 60 2.87 -6.52 3.37
CA HIS A 60 3.35 -6.71 4.74
C HIS A 60 3.25 -5.45 5.61
N HIS A 61 2.07 -4.78 5.57
CA HIS A 61 1.77 -3.55 6.34
C HIS A 61 2.73 -2.38 6.07
N ALA A 62 3.34 -2.31 4.88
CA ALA A 62 4.44 -1.38 4.60
C ALA A 62 5.60 -1.52 5.62
N THR A 63 5.90 -2.75 6.05
CA THR A 63 6.98 -3.00 6.99
C THR A 63 8.32 -2.66 6.31
N ARG A 64 9.14 -1.92 7.00
CA ARG A 64 10.52 -1.51 6.74
C ARG A 64 11.05 -1.69 5.30
N ASP A 65 11.38 -2.91 4.93
CA ASP A 65 12.03 -3.26 3.66
C ASP A 65 11.16 -4.19 2.80
N ASP A 66 9.90 -4.38 3.14
CA ASP A 66 9.03 -5.34 2.45
C ASP A 66 8.15 -4.72 1.36
N VAL A 67 8.27 -3.42 1.11
CA VAL A 67 7.76 -2.79 -0.10
C VAL A 67 8.88 -2.78 -1.14
N LEU A 68 8.71 -3.60 -2.17
CA LEU A 68 9.71 -3.77 -3.22
C LEU A 68 9.44 -2.81 -4.38
N PRO A 69 10.34 -1.83 -4.66
CA PRO A 69 10.14 -0.92 -5.80
C PRO A 69 9.98 -1.64 -7.14
N GLN A 70 10.68 -2.76 -7.35
CA GLN A 70 10.60 -3.57 -8.57
C GLN A 70 9.20 -4.18 -8.78
N GLU A 71 8.43 -4.41 -7.69
CA GLU A 71 7.05 -4.86 -7.78
C GLU A 71 6.09 -3.68 -7.82
N LEU A 72 6.22 -2.73 -6.91
CA LEU A 72 5.32 -1.60 -6.77
C LEU A 72 5.33 -0.65 -7.98
N TRP A 73 6.50 -0.25 -8.46
CA TRP A 73 6.58 0.81 -9.48
C TRP A 73 6.04 0.43 -10.86
N PRO A 74 6.17 -0.82 -11.35
CA PRO A 74 5.47 -1.25 -12.56
C PRO A 74 3.94 -1.28 -12.43
N LEU A 75 3.41 -1.42 -11.21
CA LEU A 75 1.96 -1.37 -10.97
C LEU A 75 1.39 0.04 -11.14
N ARG A 76 2.22 1.09 -11.03
CA ARG A 76 1.83 2.50 -11.22
C ARG A 76 0.50 2.87 -10.55
N PRO A 77 0.25 2.51 -9.30
CA PRO A 77 -1.05 2.74 -8.68
C PRO A 77 -1.38 4.23 -8.64
N THR A 78 -2.65 4.58 -8.87
CA THR A 78 -3.15 5.94 -8.63
C THR A 78 -3.25 6.21 -7.13
N VAL A 79 -3.66 5.21 -6.37
CA VAL A 79 -3.76 5.25 -4.91
C VAL A 79 -2.96 4.11 -4.30
N ALA A 80 -2.15 4.43 -3.29
CA ALA A 80 -1.56 3.44 -2.41
C ALA A 80 -2.19 3.52 -1.01
N VAL A 81 -2.35 2.38 -0.35
CA VAL A 81 -2.87 2.29 1.02
C VAL A 81 -1.86 1.56 1.90
N ALA A 82 -1.29 2.27 2.88
CA ALA A 82 -0.47 1.65 3.92
C ALA A 82 -1.38 1.15 5.05
N ASN A 83 -1.53 -0.18 5.15
CA ASN A 83 -2.40 -0.87 6.12
C ASN A 83 -1.68 -1.16 7.45
N ASN A 84 -0.95 -0.20 7.95
CA ASN A 84 -0.08 -0.28 9.13
C ASN A 84 -0.79 0.06 10.45
N GLY A 85 -0.18 -0.34 11.55
CA GLY A 85 -0.49 0.11 12.90
C GLY A 85 0.38 1.31 13.36
N PRO A 86 0.21 1.78 14.61
CA PRO A 86 0.99 2.91 15.13
C PRO A 86 2.48 2.59 15.35
N VAL A 87 2.80 1.30 15.54
CA VAL A 87 4.15 0.80 15.83
C VAL A 87 4.58 -0.28 14.84
N LYS A 88 3.62 -1.13 14.39
CA LYS A 88 3.88 -2.21 13.44
C LYS A 88 3.60 -1.73 12.01
N GLY A 89 4.53 -1.92 11.12
CA GLY A 89 4.41 -1.50 9.72
C GLY A 89 4.69 -0.01 9.49
N GLY A 90 4.50 0.45 8.27
CA GLY A 90 4.70 1.84 7.90
C GLY A 90 6.13 2.35 8.09
N GLY A 91 7.13 1.49 7.86
CA GLY A 91 8.54 1.89 7.97
C GLY A 91 8.87 3.08 7.06
N ALA A 92 9.72 4.00 7.52
CA ALA A 92 10.04 5.24 6.81
C ALA A 92 10.43 4.99 5.34
N ARG A 93 11.30 4.02 5.08
CA ARG A 93 11.73 3.65 3.74
C ARG A 93 10.60 3.08 2.86
N ALA A 94 9.70 2.29 3.46
CA ALA A 94 8.54 1.76 2.74
C ALA A 94 7.58 2.90 2.34
N ILE A 95 7.33 3.84 3.24
CA ILE A 95 6.52 5.04 2.96
C ILE A 95 7.17 5.89 1.86
N GLU A 96 8.49 6.03 1.88
CA GLU A 96 9.23 6.73 0.83
C GLU A 96 9.05 6.05 -0.53
N TYR A 97 9.22 4.73 -0.62
CA TYR A 97 9.02 3.98 -1.86
C TYR A 97 7.59 4.06 -2.38
N LEU A 98 6.59 4.04 -1.49
CA LEU A 98 5.20 4.26 -1.86
C LEU A 98 5.02 5.64 -2.48
N LYS A 99 5.52 6.69 -1.83
CA LYS A 99 5.41 8.08 -2.33
C LYS A 99 6.15 8.33 -3.64
N GLN A 100 7.22 7.58 -3.91
CA GLN A 100 8.00 7.67 -5.15
C GLN A 100 7.41 6.84 -6.29
N SER A 101 6.33 6.09 -6.05
CA SER A 101 5.73 5.25 -7.08
C SER A 101 5.24 6.09 -8.27
N PRO A 102 5.65 5.74 -9.50
CA PRO A 102 5.19 6.45 -10.68
C PRO A 102 3.67 6.40 -10.81
N GLY A 103 3.04 7.53 -11.08
CA GLY A 103 1.59 7.62 -11.25
C GLY A 103 0.80 7.76 -9.95
N LEU A 104 1.45 7.69 -8.79
CA LEU A 104 0.76 7.88 -7.51
C LEU A 104 0.23 9.31 -7.36
N GLU A 105 -1.06 9.43 -7.09
CA GLU A 105 -1.67 10.69 -6.69
C GLU A 105 -1.70 10.85 -5.17
N ASP A 106 -2.11 9.79 -4.45
CA ASP A 106 -2.22 9.84 -3.00
C ASP A 106 -1.78 8.55 -2.30
N LEU A 107 -1.08 8.74 -1.20
CA LEU A 107 -0.83 7.71 -0.19
C LEU A 107 -1.84 7.87 0.95
N TRP A 108 -2.73 6.91 1.10
CA TRP A 108 -3.62 6.78 2.25
C TRP A 108 -2.97 5.89 3.30
N GLN A 109 -3.17 6.20 4.58
CA GLN A 109 -2.51 5.48 5.66
C GLN A 109 -3.52 5.11 6.75
N LEU A 110 -3.55 3.84 7.13
CA LEU A 110 -4.49 3.37 8.15
C LEU A 110 -4.16 3.95 9.53
N HIS A 111 -2.89 4.05 9.85
CA HIS A 111 -2.45 4.62 11.12
C HIS A 111 -1.16 5.44 10.96
N ARG A 112 -1.09 6.60 11.63
CA ARG A 112 0.15 7.35 11.74
C ARG A 112 1.20 6.51 12.47
N VAL A 113 2.38 6.38 11.91
CA VAL A 113 3.52 5.76 12.59
C VAL A 113 4.14 6.77 13.54
N LEU A 114 4.18 6.43 14.81
CA LEU A 114 4.60 7.35 15.87
C LEU A 114 6.10 7.65 15.86
N ALA A 115 6.90 6.67 15.41
CA ALA A 115 8.35 6.80 15.30
C ALA A 115 8.81 7.59 14.08
N ASN A 116 7.91 7.81 13.10
CA ASN A 116 8.23 8.53 11.88
C ASN A 116 7.96 10.04 12.04
N ASP A 117 8.73 10.85 11.33
CA ASP A 117 8.44 12.26 11.15
C ASP A 117 7.25 12.48 10.19
N THR A 118 6.94 13.72 9.88
CA THR A 118 5.81 14.08 9.00
C THR A 118 6.06 13.65 7.56
N GLU A 119 7.29 13.63 7.09
CA GLU A 119 7.64 13.27 5.71
C GLU A 119 7.47 11.77 5.46
N HIS A 120 7.70 10.96 6.50
CA HIS A 120 7.55 9.50 6.45
C HIS A 120 6.18 9.01 6.98
N ASN A 121 5.17 9.85 6.90
CA ASN A 121 3.76 9.52 7.06
C ASN A 121 2.95 10.08 5.89
N ALA A 122 1.75 9.59 5.69
CA ALA A 122 0.79 10.22 4.78
C ALA A 122 0.30 11.56 5.35
N ALA A 123 -0.24 12.42 4.48
CA ALA A 123 -0.86 13.67 4.92
C ALA A 123 -1.96 13.41 5.98
N GLY A 124 -2.07 14.27 6.98
CA GLY A 124 -2.96 14.04 8.12
C GLY A 124 -4.42 13.82 7.74
N GLN A 125 -4.90 14.44 6.66
CA GLN A 125 -6.27 14.21 6.15
C GLN A 125 -6.47 12.82 5.54
N LEU A 126 -5.39 12.19 5.03
CA LEU A 126 -5.39 10.86 4.41
C LEU A 126 -5.06 9.74 5.41
N THR A 127 -4.80 10.09 6.68
CA THR A 127 -4.49 9.14 7.75
C THR A 127 -5.72 8.88 8.60
N ALA A 128 -6.13 7.62 8.70
CA ALA A 128 -7.38 7.27 9.41
C ALA A 128 -7.23 7.31 10.94
N ASN A 129 -6.10 6.90 11.50
CA ASN A 129 -5.89 6.86 12.94
C ASN A 129 -4.61 7.60 13.32
N LEU A 130 -4.72 8.50 14.32
CA LEU A 130 -3.62 9.37 14.74
C LEU A 130 -3.10 9.07 16.15
N GLY A 131 -3.91 8.43 16.98
CA GLY A 131 -3.62 8.21 18.39
C GLY A 131 -2.69 7.02 18.64
N ALA A 132 -2.03 7.03 19.81
CA ALA A 132 -1.01 6.08 20.18
C ALA A 132 -1.51 4.90 21.04
N THR A 133 -2.80 4.83 21.37
CA THR A 133 -3.27 4.03 22.49
C THR A 133 -4.35 3.03 22.12
N ASP A 134 -4.45 1.99 22.94
CA ASP A 134 -5.47 0.95 22.95
C ASP A 134 -6.92 1.48 23.07
N GLY A 135 -7.09 2.77 23.35
CA GLY A 135 -8.36 3.46 23.41
C GLY A 135 -8.75 4.17 22.09
N CYS A 136 -8.09 3.91 20.99
CA CYS A 136 -8.47 4.52 19.71
C CYS A 136 -9.81 3.95 19.22
N GLN A 137 -10.64 4.83 18.65
CA GLN A 137 -11.99 4.47 18.16
C GLN A 137 -11.98 3.52 16.95
N GLY A 138 -10.83 3.27 16.32
CA GLY A 138 -10.72 2.45 15.13
C GLY A 138 -11.45 3.06 13.93
N HIS A 139 -10.75 3.95 13.21
CA HIS A 139 -11.22 4.51 11.95
C HIS A 139 -10.73 3.67 10.76
N TRP A 140 -11.50 3.70 9.68
CA TRP A 140 -11.25 2.94 8.47
C TRP A 140 -11.04 3.86 7.24
N ILE A 141 -10.44 3.29 6.22
CA ILE A 141 -10.37 3.82 4.86
C ILE A 141 -11.25 2.93 3.99
N HIS A 142 -12.17 3.53 3.24
CA HIS A 142 -13.12 2.83 2.39
C HIS A 142 -12.98 3.29 0.95
N ALA A 143 -12.88 2.36 0.03
CA ALA A 143 -12.94 2.62 -1.40
C ALA A 143 -14.29 2.13 -1.95
N ARG A 144 -15.02 3.00 -2.65
CA ARG A 144 -16.27 2.69 -3.35
C ARG A 144 -16.08 2.90 -4.84
N VAL A 145 -16.32 1.86 -5.61
CA VAL A 145 -16.22 1.89 -7.08
C VAL A 145 -17.59 2.12 -7.67
N GLU A 146 -17.72 3.07 -8.59
CA GLU A 146 -18.98 3.41 -9.23
C GLU A 146 -18.71 4.04 -10.61
N GLY A 147 -19.10 3.37 -11.67
CA GLY A 147 -19.12 3.87 -13.07
C GLY A 147 -17.80 4.48 -13.50
N GLY A 148 -16.76 3.93 -13.79
CA GLY A 148 -15.48 4.49 -14.29
C GLY A 148 -14.72 5.40 -13.32
N SER A 149 -15.12 5.43 -12.04
CA SER A 149 -14.44 6.15 -10.96
C SER A 149 -14.51 5.39 -9.65
N TYR A 150 -13.65 5.75 -8.69
CA TYR A 150 -13.72 5.25 -7.33
C TYR A 150 -13.44 6.38 -6.34
N THR A 151 -14.14 6.34 -5.21
CA THR A 151 -14.00 7.34 -4.13
C THR A 151 -13.40 6.68 -2.91
N VAL A 152 -12.30 7.24 -2.41
CA VAL A 152 -11.66 6.81 -1.17
C VAL A 152 -12.04 7.78 -0.06
N THR A 153 -12.49 7.24 1.08
CA THR A 153 -13.02 8.00 2.22
C THR A 153 -12.32 7.62 3.52
N ASN A 154 -11.99 8.63 4.31
CA ASN A 154 -11.45 8.50 5.66
C ASN A 154 -12.58 8.71 6.69
N SER A 155 -12.92 7.68 7.45
CA SER A 155 -14.02 7.74 8.42
C SER A 155 -13.76 8.67 9.61
N ARG A 156 -12.49 8.98 9.90
CA ARG A 156 -12.14 9.87 11.04
C ARG A 156 -12.59 11.30 10.82
N ASN A 157 -12.44 11.82 9.62
CA ASN A 157 -12.67 13.23 9.31
C ASN A 157 -13.65 13.48 8.17
N GLY A 158 -14.21 12.42 7.58
CA GLY A 158 -15.13 12.50 6.43
C GLY A 158 -14.46 12.95 5.13
N PHE A 159 -13.13 13.11 5.10
CA PHE A 159 -12.45 13.49 3.87
C PHE A 159 -12.60 12.38 2.83
N ALA A 160 -13.01 12.77 1.63
CA ALA A 160 -13.20 11.88 0.50
C ALA A 160 -12.58 12.49 -0.76
N LYS A 161 -11.94 11.65 -1.58
CA LYS A 161 -11.42 12.05 -2.88
C LYS A 161 -11.81 11.00 -3.93
N THR A 162 -12.24 11.48 -5.09
CA THR A 162 -12.62 10.64 -6.23
C THR A 162 -11.50 10.63 -7.26
N TYR A 163 -11.22 9.45 -7.79
CA TYR A 163 -10.22 9.17 -8.80
C TYR A 163 -10.88 8.53 -10.02
N ALA A 164 -10.34 8.76 -11.19
CA ALA A 164 -10.74 8.03 -12.40
C ALA A 164 -10.16 6.60 -12.37
N VAL A 165 -10.93 5.64 -12.85
CA VAL A 165 -10.42 4.31 -13.20
C VAL A 165 -9.54 4.45 -14.44
N LYS A 166 -8.44 3.73 -14.52
CA LYS A 166 -7.48 3.73 -15.64
C LYS A 166 -8.03 3.12 -16.92
#